data_f25592b95938196ac410edd45063c533
#
_entry.id   f25592b95938196ac410edd45063c533
#
_cell.length_a   1.000
_cell.length_b   1.000
_cell.length_c   1.000
_cell.angle_alpha   90.00
_cell.angle_beta   90.00
_cell.angle_gamma   90.00
#
_symmetry.space_group_name_H-M   'P 1'
#
loop_
_entity.id
_entity.type
_entity.pdbx_description
1 polymer ?
#
loop_
_entity_poly.entity_id
_entity_poly.type
_entity_poly.pdbx_seq_one_letter_code
_entity_poly.pdbx_strand_id
1 'polypeptide(L)'
;DSEYSFKSIKIPLTYFRHILEEYFEKCEATVYEEKLLNEISKVPVTPNMKQILTDLSCFTQYRGSLGYLYLDGKLLELLSIYLGEVFEQDILMGKNISISRTERTAIMEAKRIIDCQLAFAPSCEELSRLVHLSMTKLTRGFSLFYGMPIHQYVIEQRLTQAAQLLLEGDWNVSEVAAIVGYGKPSNFAAAFKKKYGVS
;
A
#
# COMPACT_ATOMS: atom_id res chain seq x y z
N ASP A 1 -39.83 -17.41 16.99
CA ASP A 1 -39.47 -16.21 16.25
C ASP A 1 -38.07 -15.79 16.70
N SER A 2 -37.07 -16.00 15.82
CA SER A 2 -35.70 -15.59 16.08
C SER A 2 -35.58 -14.11 15.71
N GLU A 3 -35.55 -13.22 16.69
CA GLU A 3 -35.23 -11.80 16.49
C GLU A 3 -33.76 -11.69 16.06
N TYR A 4 -33.51 -11.37 14.80
CA TYR A 4 -32.17 -11.05 14.32
C TYR A 4 -31.86 -9.57 14.61
N SER A 5 -30.93 -9.32 15.51
CA SER A 5 -30.41 -7.97 15.80
C SER A 5 -29.16 -7.73 14.96
N PHE A 6 -29.20 -6.76 14.07
CA PHE A 6 -28.03 -6.32 13.29
C PHE A 6 -27.37 -5.12 13.96
N LYS A 7 -26.05 -5.19 14.16
CA LYS A 7 -25.22 -4.05 14.56
C LYS A 7 -24.23 -3.79 13.42
N SER A 8 -24.18 -2.55 12.94
CA SER A 8 -23.20 -2.15 11.91
C SER A 8 -22.45 -0.92 12.36
N ILE A 9 -21.15 -0.90 12.10
CA ILE A 9 -20.30 0.28 12.26
C ILE A 9 -19.95 0.73 10.85
N LYS A 10 -20.25 1.99 10.51
CA LYS A 10 -19.87 2.61 9.26
C LYS A 10 -18.69 3.54 9.51
N ILE A 11 -17.54 3.18 9.00
CA ILE A 11 -16.32 3.98 9.09
C ILE A 11 -16.14 4.69 7.75
N PRO A 12 -16.15 6.04 7.71
CA PRO A 12 -15.83 6.77 6.49
C PRO A 12 -14.41 6.42 6.02
N LEU A 13 -14.23 6.21 4.72
CA LEU A 13 -12.92 5.85 4.17
C LEU A 13 -11.85 6.91 4.45
N THR A 14 -12.25 8.19 4.48
CA THR A 14 -11.37 9.32 4.84
C THR A 14 -10.85 9.23 6.27
N TYR A 15 -11.71 8.85 7.22
CA TYR A 15 -11.33 8.66 8.63
C TYR A 15 -10.41 7.44 8.79
N PHE A 16 -10.72 6.35 8.08
CA PHE A 16 -9.91 5.15 8.06
C PHE A 16 -8.50 5.42 7.51
N ARG A 17 -8.39 6.16 6.40
CA ARG A 17 -7.10 6.61 5.86
C ARG A 17 -6.32 7.45 6.86
N HIS A 18 -6.98 8.39 7.51
CA HIS A 18 -6.34 9.24 8.52
C HIS A 18 -5.71 8.42 9.64
N ILE A 19 -6.43 7.42 10.16
CA ILE A 19 -5.88 6.50 11.16
C ILE A 19 -4.67 5.73 10.59
N LEU A 20 -4.77 5.19 9.39
CA LEU A 20 -3.65 4.46 8.79
C LEU A 20 -2.43 5.36 8.60
N GLU A 21 -2.61 6.61 8.15
CA GLU A 21 -1.52 7.59 7.94
C GLU A 21 -0.91 8.07 9.27
N GLU A 22 -1.65 8.04 10.37
CA GLU A 22 -1.16 8.42 11.70
C GLU A 22 -0.27 7.33 12.31
N TYR A 23 -0.63 6.06 12.13
CA TYR A 23 0.07 4.93 12.76
C TYR A 23 1.04 4.19 11.84
N PHE A 24 0.92 4.38 10.53
CA PHE A 24 1.73 3.71 9.51
C PHE A 24 2.34 4.74 8.57
N GLU A 25 3.49 4.41 8.00
CA GLU A 25 4.06 5.25 6.94
C GLU A 25 3.14 5.26 5.70
N LYS A 26 3.13 6.38 4.98
CA LYS A 26 2.18 6.64 3.87
C LYS A 26 2.09 5.52 2.83
N CYS A 27 3.22 4.88 2.50
CA CYS A 27 3.25 3.75 1.57
C CYS A 27 2.63 2.48 2.16
N GLU A 28 2.74 2.28 3.47
CA GLU A 28 2.12 1.16 4.17
C GLU A 28 0.62 1.35 4.31
N ALA A 29 0.20 2.56 4.65
CA ALA A 29 -1.22 2.90 4.76
C ALA A 29 -1.99 2.55 3.49
N THR A 30 -1.40 2.80 2.30
CA THR A 30 -2.01 2.44 1.01
C THR A 30 -2.13 0.92 0.82
N VAL A 31 -1.09 0.16 1.17
CA VAL A 31 -1.10 -1.31 1.06
C VAL A 31 -2.11 -1.92 2.03
N TYR A 32 -2.19 -1.38 3.25
CA TYR A 32 -3.16 -1.81 4.25
C TYR A 32 -4.59 -1.48 3.84
N GLU A 33 -4.83 -0.29 3.29
CA GLU A 33 -6.14 0.12 2.79
C GLU A 33 -6.64 -0.82 1.69
N GLU A 34 -5.83 -1.04 0.65
CA GLU A 34 -6.19 -1.89 -0.48
C GLU A 34 -6.46 -3.34 -0.04
N LYS A 35 -5.61 -3.87 0.81
CA LYS A 35 -5.76 -5.22 1.31
C LYS A 35 -7.00 -5.37 2.20
N LEU A 36 -7.25 -4.43 3.09
CA LEU A 36 -8.42 -4.43 3.95
C LEU A 36 -9.72 -4.40 3.15
N LEU A 37 -9.81 -3.55 2.14
CA LEU A 37 -11.00 -3.45 1.29
C LEU A 37 -11.25 -4.76 0.52
N ASN A 38 -10.19 -5.46 0.11
CA ASN A 38 -10.31 -6.71 -0.63
C ASN A 38 -10.60 -7.93 0.26
N GLU A 39 -10.19 -7.92 1.52
CA GLU A 39 -10.29 -9.06 2.44
C GLU A 39 -11.43 -8.92 3.47
N ILE A 40 -12.11 -7.77 3.53
CA ILE A 40 -13.13 -7.47 4.57
C ILE A 40 -14.25 -8.50 4.67
N SER A 41 -14.61 -9.11 3.55
CA SER A 41 -15.67 -10.15 3.50
C SER A 41 -15.17 -11.55 3.86
N LYS A 42 -13.87 -11.76 3.99
CA LYS A 42 -13.25 -13.08 4.18
C LYS A 42 -12.82 -13.33 5.63
N VAL A 43 -12.65 -12.25 6.41
CA VAL A 43 -12.22 -12.38 7.81
C VAL A 43 -13.40 -12.77 8.69
N PRO A 44 -13.33 -13.90 9.40
CA PRO A 44 -14.39 -14.31 10.32
C PRO A 44 -14.43 -13.38 11.54
N VAL A 45 -15.62 -13.11 12.03
CA VAL A 45 -15.78 -12.32 13.26
C VAL A 45 -15.33 -13.15 14.45
N THR A 46 -14.20 -12.79 15.03
CA THR A 46 -13.61 -13.48 16.18
C THR A 46 -14.36 -13.18 17.48
N PRO A 47 -14.21 -14.01 18.55
CA PRO A 47 -14.78 -13.70 19.85
C PRO A 47 -14.40 -12.34 20.40
N ASN A 48 -13.14 -11.90 20.19
CA ASN A 48 -12.65 -10.59 20.60
C ASN A 48 -13.36 -9.45 19.87
N MET A 49 -13.56 -9.58 18.55
CA MET A 49 -14.35 -8.62 17.77
C MET A 49 -15.79 -8.53 18.28
N LYS A 50 -16.40 -9.68 18.59
CA LYS A 50 -17.78 -9.72 19.16
C LYS A 50 -17.84 -8.98 20.49
N GLN A 51 -16.84 -9.12 21.34
CA GLN A 51 -16.79 -8.43 22.63
C GLN A 51 -16.73 -6.91 22.42
N ILE A 52 -15.86 -6.43 21.52
CA ILE A 52 -15.76 -5.00 21.20
C ILE A 52 -17.10 -4.45 20.65
N LEU A 53 -17.74 -5.20 19.74
CA LEU A 53 -19.06 -4.81 19.22
C LEU A 53 -20.13 -4.74 20.32
N THR A 54 -20.02 -5.58 21.35
CA THR A 54 -20.88 -5.55 22.52
C THR A 54 -20.57 -4.34 23.38
N ASP A 55 -19.31 -4.06 23.66
CA ASP A 55 -18.84 -2.90 24.42
C ASP A 55 -19.31 -1.58 23.76
N LEU A 56 -19.19 -1.48 22.44
CA LEU A 56 -19.66 -0.34 21.67
C LEU A 56 -21.19 -0.09 21.83
N SER A 57 -21.97 -1.11 22.14
CA SER A 57 -23.39 -0.96 22.42
C SER A 57 -23.68 -0.29 23.75
N CYS A 58 -22.72 -0.30 24.65
CA CYS A 58 -22.82 0.30 25.99
C CYS A 58 -22.24 1.73 26.05
N PHE A 59 -21.85 2.31 24.90
CA PHE A 59 -21.19 3.63 24.86
C PHE A 59 -22.04 4.78 25.43
N THR A 60 -23.36 4.60 25.49
CA THR A 60 -24.30 5.59 26.04
C THR A 60 -24.02 5.95 27.50
N GLN A 61 -23.17 5.16 28.19
CA GLN A 61 -22.70 5.48 29.55
C GLN A 61 -21.75 6.68 29.57
N TYR A 62 -21.12 7.01 28.45
CA TYR A 62 -20.16 8.10 28.31
C TYR A 62 -20.83 9.31 27.66
N ARG A 63 -20.72 10.48 28.28
CA ARG A 63 -21.34 11.72 27.79
C ARG A 63 -20.29 12.67 27.19
N GLY A 64 -20.68 13.39 26.14
CA GLY A 64 -19.83 14.41 25.49
C GLY A 64 -18.53 13.87 24.94
N SER A 65 -17.45 14.62 25.07
CA SER A 65 -16.12 14.32 24.51
C SER A 65 -15.54 12.99 24.99
N LEU A 66 -15.88 12.54 26.19
CA LEU A 66 -15.44 11.23 26.71
C LEU A 66 -16.06 10.07 25.93
N GLY A 67 -17.28 10.24 25.43
CA GLY A 67 -17.93 9.25 24.57
C GLY A 67 -17.18 9.08 23.25
N TYR A 68 -16.75 10.17 22.63
CA TYR A 68 -15.93 10.11 21.40
C TYR A 68 -14.59 9.46 21.64
N LEU A 69 -13.89 9.81 22.72
CA LEU A 69 -12.60 9.18 23.07
C LEU A 69 -12.74 7.66 23.28
N TYR A 70 -13.82 7.23 23.93
CA TYR A 70 -14.12 5.81 24.10
C TYR A 70 -14.37 5.11 22.77
N LEU A 71 -15.17 5.74 21.88
CA LEU A 71 -15.45 5.19 20.56
C LEU A 71 -14.19 5.06 19.70
N ASP A 72 -13.33 6.09 19.71
CA ASP A 72 -12.05 6.08 18.99
C ASP A 72 -11.14 4.95 19.52
N GLY A 73 -11.03 4.80 20.83
CA GLY A 73 -10.26 3.72 21.45
C GLY A 73 -10.77 2.33 21.06
N LYS A 74 -12.08 2.11 21.09
CA LYS A 74 -12.69 0.84 20.68
C LYS A 74 -12.58 0.56 19.19
N LEU A 75 -12.62 1.60 18.37
CA LEU A 75 -12.41 1.49 16.93
C LEU A 75 -10.95 1.10 16.61
N LEU A 76 -9.98 1.72 17.27
CA LEU A 76 -8.56 1.37 17.12
C LEU A 76 -8.28 -0.07 17.58
N GLU A 77 -8.89 -0.50 18.68
CA GLU A 77 -8.81 -1.88 19.17
C GLU A 77 -9.38 -2.87 18.13
N LEU A 78 -10.55 -2.58 17.58
CA LEU A 78 -11.18 -3.40 16.55
C LEU A 78 -10.33 -3.48 15.27
N LEU A 79 -9.79 -2.36 14.81
CA LEU A 79 -8.90 -2.30 13.64
C LEU A 79 -7.61 -3.08 13.89
N SER A 80 -7.02 -2.97 15.07
CA SER A 80 -5.81 -3.70 15.46
C SER A 80 -6.02 -5.22 15.39
N ILE A 81 -7.13 -5.73 15.94
CA ILE A 81 -7.47 -7.15 15.89
C ILE A 81 -7.76 -7.58 14.45
N TYR A 82 -8.53 -6.79 13.71
CA TYR A 82 -8.88 -7.10 12.32
C TYR A 82 -7.62 -7.15 11.43
N LEU A 83 -6.72 -6.18 11.56
CA LEU A 83 -5.45 -6.17 10.85
C LEU A 83 -4.60 -7.40 11.22
N GLY A 84 -4.55 -7.76 12.51
CA GLY A 84 -3.88 -8.97 12.97
C GLY A 84 -4.39 -10.22 12.24
N GLU A 85 -5.70 -10.44 12.21
CA GLU A 85 -6.33 -11.59 11.54
C GLU A 85 -6.05 -11.62 10.02
N VAL A 86 -6.12 -10.46 9.35
CA VAL A 86 -5.81 -10.35 7.92
C VAL A 86 -4.36 -10.74 7.63
N PHE A 87 -3.44 -10.39 8.53
CA PHE A 87 -2.01 -10.69 8.34
C PHE A 87 -1.63 -12.10 8.82
N GLU A 88 -2.27 -12.62 9.87
CA GLU A 88 -2.05 -13.99 10.30
C GLU A 88 -2.48 -15.02 9.24
N GLN A 89 -3.56 -14.76 8.51
CA GLN A 89 -3.96 -15.61 7.39
C GLN A 89 -2.90 -15.70 6.30
N ASP A 90 -2.17 -14.61 6.01
CA ASP A 90 -1.05 -14.64 5.08
C ASP A 90 0.13 -15.48 5.61
N ILE A 91 0.36 -15.47 6.92
CA ILE A 91 1.38 -16.30 7.58
C ILE A 91 1.00 -17.77 7.48
N LEU A 92 -0.25 -18.13 7.77
CA LEU A 92 -0.77 -19.50 7.73
C LEU A 92 -0.83 -20.08 6.32
N MET A 93 -1.08 -19.23 5.30
CA MET A 93 -1.09 -19.64 3.89
C MET A 93 0.31 -19.85 3.30
N GLY A 94 1.36 -19.89 4.11
CA GLY A 94 2.75 -20.07 3.67
C GLY A 94 3.33 -18.85 2.95
N LYS A 95 2.61 -17.73 2.95
CA LYS A 95 3.13 -16.44 2.56
C LYS A 95 3.94 -15.82 3.72
N ASN A 96 4.76 -16.64 4.36
CA ASN A 96 5.63 -16.24 5.47
C ASN A 96 6.48 -15.03 5.07
N ILE A 97 5.95 -13.84 5.32
CA ILE A 97 6.66 -12.60 5.09
C ILE A 97 6.49 -11.72 6.32
N SER A 98 7.14 -12.14 7.38
CA SER A 98 7.54 -11.17 8.38
C SER A 98 8.72 -10.40 7.79
N ILE A 99 8.44 -9.30 7.11
CA ILE A 99 9.47 -8.35 6.74
C ILE A 99 9.90 -7.66 8.03
N SER A 100 11.15 -7.87 8.44
CA SER A 100 11.68 -7.21 9.62
C SER A 100 11.70 -5.68 9.43
N ARG A 101 11.73 -4.92 10.52
CA ARG A 101 11.83 -3.46 10.46
C ARG A 101 13.03 -3.00 9.62
N THR A 102 14.16 -3.71 9.71
CA THR A 102 15.37 -3.43 8.92
C THR A 102 15.17 -3.72 7.44
N GLU A 103 14.52 -4.82 7.09
CA GLU A 103 14.19 -5.15 5.69
C GLU A 103 13.21 -4.15 5.10
N ARG A 104 12.23 -3.70 5.87
CA ARG A 104 11.29 -2.66 5.48
C ARG A 104 12.01 -1.35 5.13
N THR A 105 12.85 -0.84 6.04
CA THR A 105 13.64 0.37 5.81
C THR A 105 14.50 0.24 4.54
N ALA A 106 15.11 -0.91 4.31
CA ALA A 106 15.91 -1.18 3.11
C ALA A 106 15.06 -1.19 1.82
N ILE A 107 13.84 -1.74 1.85
CA ILE A 107 12.91 -1.73 0.71
C ILE A 107 12.47 -0.30 0.37
N MET A 108 12.19 0.51 1.39
CA MET A 108 11.82 1.92 1.21
C MET A 108 12.99 2.73 0.65
N GLU A 109 14.20 2.47 1.13
CA GLU A 109 15.41 3.09 0.60
C GLU A 109 15.66 2.68 -0.87
N ALA A 110 15.40 1.43 -1.24
CA ALA A 110 15.47 0.99 -2.63
C ALA A 110 14.51 1.79 -3.53
N LYS A 111 13.27 2.00 -3.07
CA LYS A 111 12.30 2.85 -3.79
C LYS A 111 12.83 4.29 -3.92
N ARG A 112 13.32 4.88 -2.84
CA ARG A 112 13.88 6.24 -2.86
C ARG A 112 15.02 6.37 -3.87
N ILE A 113 15.93 5.39 -3.94
CA ILE A 113 17.03 5.36 -4.91
C ILE A 113 16.48 5.32 -6.34
N ILE A 114 15.48 4.47 -6.61
CA ILE A 114 14.82 4.40 -7.93
C ILE A 114 14.22 5.74 -8.31
N ASP A 115 13.46 6.36 -7.41
CA ASP A 115 12.77 7.63 -7.67
C ASP A 115 13.76 8.78 -7.94
N CYS A 116 14.90 8.80 -7.24
CA CYS A 116 15.95 9.79 -7.45
C CYS A 116 16.74 9.59 -8.76
N GLN A 117 16.80 8.37 -9.29
CA GLN A 117 17.62 8.01 -10.46
C GLN A 117 16.80 7.33 -11.55
N LEU A 118 15.57 7.75 -11.75
CA LEU A 118 14.58 7.04 -12.55
C LEU A 118 15.03 6.76 -13.98
N ALA A 119 15.69 7.72 -14.63
CA ALA A 119 16.22 7.54 -16.00
C ALA A 119 17.33 6.47 -16.07
N PHE A 120 18.12 6.34 -15.01
CA PHE A 120 19.24 5.40 -14.88
C PHE A 120 19.04 4.50 -13.65
N ALA A 121 17.79 4.05 -13.44
CA ALA A 121 17.46 3.24 -12.28
C ALA A 121 18.41 2.03 -12.18
N PRO A 122 19.01 1.81 -10.99
CA PRO A 122 19.91 0.69 -10.77
C PRO A 122 19.21 -0.65 -11.01
N SER A 123 19.96 -1.65 -11.45
CA SER A 123 19.48 -3.02 -11.55
C SER A 123 19.10 -3.60 -10.18
N CYS A 124 18.29 -4.65 -10.17
CA CYS A 124 17.93 -5.33 -8.91
C CYS A 124 19.17 -5.82 -8.13
N GLU A 125 20.24 -6.20 -8.83
CA GLU A 125 21.49 -6.61 -8.22
C GLU A 125 22.24 -5.44 -7.58
N GLU A 126 22.31 -4.31 -8.25
CA GLU A 126 22.88 -3.08 -7.70
C GLU A 126 22.09 -2.56 -6.52
N LEU A 127 20.75 -2.50 -6.65
CA LEU A 127 19.87 -2.11 -5.55
C LEU A 127 20.06 -3.02 -4.33
N SER A 128 20.14 -4.34 -4.52
CA SER A 128 20.34 -5.29 -3.43
C SER A 128 21.63 -5.03 -2.65
N ARG A 129 22.71 -4.66 -3.36
CA ARG A 129 23.98 -4.25 -2.73
C ARG A 129 23.85 -2.91 -1.98
N LEU A 130 23.22 -1.92 -2.61
CA LEU A 130 23.05 -0.58 -2.03
C LEU A 130 22.24 -0.61 -0.73
N VAL A 131 21.19 -1.45 -0.69
CA VAL A 131 20.30 -1.52 0.50
C VAL A 131 20.64 -2.70 1.44
N HIS A 132 21.73 -3.40 1.19
CA HIS A 132 22.20 -4.53 2.02
C HIS A 132 21.17 -5.64 2.23
N LEU A 133 20.35 -5.92 1.19
CA LEU A 133 19.41 -7.04 1.17
C LEU A 133 19.81 -8.04 0.08
N SER A 134 19.55 -9.33 0.31
CA SER A 134 19.65 -10.29 -0.78
C SER A 134 18.61 -9.94 -1.86
N MET A 135 18.94 -10.20 -3.14
CA MET A 135 18.07 -9.93 -4.28
C MET A 135 16.68 -10.57 -4.11
N THR A 136 16.61 -11.79 -3.57
CA THR A 136 15.36 -12.50 -3.30
C THR A 136 14.50 -11.77 -2.26
N LYS A 137 15.11 -11.30 -1.16
CA LYS A 137 14.41 -10.55 -0.14
C LYS A 137 13.94 -9.19 -0.66
N LEU A 138 14.79 -8.50 -1.41
CA LEU A 138 14.46 -7.20 -2.00
C LEU A 138 13.31 -7.32 -3.00
N THR A 139 13.40 -8.19 -3.99
CA THR A 139 12.36 -8.31 -5.04
C THR A 139 11.03 -8.78 -4.49
N ARG A 140 11.05 -9.75 -3.57
CA ARG A 140 9.86 -10.25 -2.90
C ARG A 140 9.25 -9.18 -2.00
N GLY A 141 10.08 -8.55 -1.16
CA GLY A 141 9.64 -7.51 -0.25
C GLY A 141 9.08 -6.30 -1.00
N PHE A 142 9.74 -5.85 -2.07
CA PHE A 142 9.27 -4.73 -2.88
C PHE A 142 7.91 -5.03 -3.51
N SER A 143 7.73 -6.23 -4.09
CA SER A 143 6.44 -6.62 -4.68
C SER A 143 5.32 -6.68 -3.67
N LEU A 144 5.62 -7.05 -2.42
CA LEU A 144 4.65 -7.07 -1.33
C LEU A 144 4.27 -5.66 -0.87
N PHE A 145 5.28 -4.78 -0.73
CA PHE A 145 5.08 -3.42 -0.26
C PHE A 145 4.37 -2.52 -1.28
N TYR A 146 4.73 -2.69 -2.57
CA TYR A 146 4.28 -1.77 -3.63
C TYR A 146 3.33 -2.45 -4.64
N GLY A 147 2.90 -3.68 -4.37
CA GLY A 147 1.93 -4.40 -5.19
C GLY A 147 2.45 -4.84 -6.57
N MET A 148 3.71 -4.51 -6.92
CA MET A 148 4.28 -4.79 -8.24
C MET A 148 5.79 -5.03 -8.17
N PRO A 149 6.37 -5.80 -9.15
CA PRO A 149 7.80 -5.98 -9.26
C PRO A 149 8.56 -4.67 -9.52
N ILE A 150 9.82 -4.58 -9.06
CA ILE A 150 10.68 -3.40 -9.21
C ILE A 150 10.74 -2.89 -10.65
N HIS A 151 10.93 -3.79 -11.63
CA HIS A 151 11.01 -3.38 -13.03
C HIS A 151 9.70 -2.76 -13.56
N GLN A 152 8.57 -3.29 -13.12
CA GLN A 152 7.26 -2.73 -13.49
C GLN A 152 7.07 -1.36 -12.84
N TYR A 153 7.47 -1.21 -11.58
CA TYR A 153 7.46 0.07 -10.88
C TYR A 153 8.26 1.13 -11.64
N VAL A 154 9.49 0.81 -12.05
CA VAL A 154 10.35 1.72 -12.85
C VAL A 154 9.65 2.14 -14.15
N ILE A 155 9.07 1.18 -14.89
CA ILE A 155 8.33 1.46 -16.12
C ILE A 155 7.14 2.40 -15.85
N GLU A 156 6.34 2.10 -14.83
CA GLU A 156 5.18 2.91 -14.45
C GLU A 156 5.57 4.36 -14.10
N GLN A 157 6.62 4.56 -13.32
CA GLN A 157 7.11 5.88 -12.95
C GLN A 157 7.67 6.65 -14.16
N ARG A 158 8.45 5.99 -15.02
CA ARG A 158 8.96 6.59 -16.27
C ARG A 158 7.83 7.08 -17.17
N LEU A 159 6.80 6.26 -17.37
CA LEU A 159 5.65 6.64 -18.21
C LEU A 159 4.83 7.76 -17.57
N THR A 160 4.70 7.78 -16.25
CA THR A 160 4.02 8.86 -15.53
C THR A 160 4.77 10.18 -15.67
N GLN A 161 6.09 10.17 -15.49
CA GLN A 161 6.94 11.35 -15.72
C GLN A 161 6.89 11.81 -17.19
N ALA A 162 6.94 10.86 -18.13
CA ALA A 162 6.84 11.18 -19.53
C ALA A 162 5.51 11.87 -19.90
N ALA A 163 4.40 11.41 -19.34
CA ALA A 163 3.11 12.04 -19.57
C ALA A 163 3.07 13.50 -19.09
N GLN A 164 3.71 13.79 -17.95
CA GLN A 164 3.84 15.17 -17.44
C GLN A 164 4.67 16.04 -18.40
N LEU A 165 5.85 15.57 -18.82
CA LEU A 165 6.73 16.30 -19.75
C LEU A 165 6.06 16.58 -21.11
N LEU A 166 5.28 15.60 -21.62
CA LEU A 166 4.53 15.79 -22.87
C LEU A 166 3.39 16.79 -22.73
N LEU A 167 2.76 16.90 -21.56
CA LEU A 167 1.71 17.88 -21.29
C LEU A 167 2.26 19.30 -21.15
N GLU A 168 3.50 19.47 -20.66
CA GLU A 168 4.20 20.77 -20.60
C GLU A 168 4.49 21.32 -22.00
N GLY A 169 4.64 20.46 -23.02
CA GLY A 169 4.73 20.82 -24.42
C GLY A 169 6.10 21.31 -24.91
N ASP A 170 7.09 21.34 -24.03
CA ASP A 170 8.44 21.87 -24.35
C ASP A 170 9.34 20.84 -25.05
N TRP A 171 8.94 19.56 -25.07
CA TRP A 171 9.76 18.42 -25.48
C TRP A 171 9.07 17.58 -26.56
N ASN A 172 9.83 17.12 -27.55
CA ASN A 172 9.32 16.15 -28.49
C ASN A 172 9.37 14.70 -27.92
N VAL A 173 8.63 13.78 -28.54
CA VAL A 173 8.48 12.39 -28.06
C VAL A 173 9.82 11.67 -27.91
N SER A 174 10.79 11.93 -28.81
CA SER A 174 12.09 11.29 -28.76
C SER A 174 12.97 11.84 -27.62
N GLU A 175 12.90 13.12 -27.36
CA GLU A 175 13.55 13.78 -26.22
C GLU A 175 12.99 13.27 -24.90
N VAL A 176 11.64 13.24 -24.77
CA VAL A 176 11.00 12.69 -23.58
C VAL A 176 11.39 11.25 -23.34
N ALA A 177 11.43 10.40 -24.38
CA ALA A 177 11.87 9.00 -24.26
C ALA A 177 13.29 8.92 -23.69
N ALA A 178 14.21 9.77 -24.16
CA ALA A 178 15.58 9.81 -23.66
C ALA A 178 15.66 10.31 -22.21
N ILE A 179 14.94 11.40 -21.88
CA ILE A 179 14.89 11.99 -20.53
C ILE A 179 14.42 10.96 -19.49
N VAL A 180 13.39 10.18 -19.80
CA VAL A 180 12.86 9.17 -18.87
C VAL A 180 13.59 7.84 -18.92
N GLY A 181 14.68 7.73 -19.69
CA GLY A 181 15.59 6.58 -19.68
C GLY A 181 15.23 5.42 -20.62
N TYR A 182 14.53 5.70 -21.72
CA TYR A 182 14.36 4.72 -22.80
C TYR A 182 15.47 4.87 -23.85
N GLY A 183 16.25 3.81 -24.03
CA GLY A 183 17.33 3.80 -25.05
C GLY A 183 16.84 3.78 -26.50
N LYS A 184 15.54 3.45 -26.74
CA LYS A 184 14.92 3.45 -28.07
C LYS A 184 13.52 4.08 -28.00
N PRO A 185 13.26 5.14 -28.81
CA PRO A 185 11.92 5.78 -28.83
C PRO A 185 10.78 4.82 -29.20
N SER A 186 11.06 3.80 -30.02
CA SER A 186 10.04 2.78 -30.38
C SER A 186 9.58 1.96 -29.18
N ASN A 187 10.48 1.62 -28.25
CA ASN A 187 10.12 0.90 -27.03
C ASN A 187 9.28 1.80 -26.10
N PHE A 188 9.64 3.07 -26.01
CA PHE A 188 8.86 4.06 -25.28
C PHE A 188 7.44 4.18 -25.85
N ALA A 189 7.30 4.41 -27.17
CA ALA A 189 6.01 4.56 -27.83
C ALA A 189 5.11 3.34 -27.62
N ALA A 190 5.67 2.12 -27.71
CA ALA A 190 4.93 0.89 -27.46
C ALA A 190 4.43 0.80 -25.99
N ALA A 191 5.30 1.12 -25.02
CA ALA A 191 4.95 1.10 -23.60
C ALA A 191 3.94 2.20 -23.26
N PHE A 192 4.11 3.41 -23.81
CA PHE A 192 3.22 4.54 -23.59
C PHE A 192 1.83 4.27 -24.16
N LYS A 193 1.76 3.76 -25.39
CA LYS A 193 0.50 3.35 -26.01
C LYS A 193 -0.22 2.27 -25.21
N LYS A 194 0.51 1.29 -24.70
CA LYS A 194 -0.07 0.23 -23.85
C LYS A 194 -0.71 0.79 -22.57
N LYS A 195 -0.10 1.82 -21.97
CA LYS A 195 -0.58 2.41 -20.69
C LYS A 195 -1.70 3.41 -20.90
N TYR A 196 -1.58 4.31 -21.91
CA TYR A 196 -2.49 5.44 -22.07
C TYR A 196 -3.44 5.32 -23.29
N GLY A 197 -3.27 4.30 -24.13
CA GLY A 197 -4.12 4.09 -25.32
C GLY A 197 -3.85 5.06 -26.48
N VAL A 198 -2.89 5.98 -26.32
CA VAL A 198 -2.53 7.02 -27.32
C VAL A 198 -1.06 6.86 -27.74
N SER A 199 -0.76 7.34 -28.96
CA SER A 199 0.58 7.29 -29.54
C SER A 199 1.04 8.67 -29.96
#